data_2f4fbc39d3925143d0f201376702447b
#
_entry.id   2f4fbc39d3925143d0f201376702447b
#
_cell.length_a   1.000
_cell.length_b   1.000
_cell.length_c   1.000
_cell.angle_alpha   90.00
_cell.angle_beta   90.00
_cell.angle_gamma   90.00
#
_symmetry.space_group_name_H-M   'P 1'
#
loop_
_entity.id
_entity.type
_entity.pdbx_description
1 polymer ?
#
loop_
_entity_poly.entity_id
_entity_poly.type
_entity_poly.pdbx_seq_one_letter_code
_entity_poly.pdbx_strand_id
1 'polypeptide(L)'
;HLVINNRDYALEALSSISYYDLVNGYKDLYQKDDVFIPGLGIEQLFATHIFNKNIQGVIVKYAGYAENSFKTILSYVIAKNISEKETEYLNPKNYKYSNDKDKRQHLRNLLNDTLKLCNETHDTPTSHYRNTKDHIPPWILFKNVSFSSTTDIYKYLKTEDKEDMFTYFRLLSVSNIDNEAKANVLLSALNIVRKFRNKATHNLDFVKYRSPLFHSANHIFENTLLYTCLLYTSPSPET
;
A
#
# COMPACT_ATOMS: atom_id res chain seq x y z
N HIS A 1 -13.62 -6.71 -36.27
CA HIS A 1 -13.62 -8.08 -35.76
C HIS A 1 -12.22 -8.44 -35.28
N LEU A 2 -12.13 -9.20 -34.17
CA LEU A 2 -10.87 -9.77 -33.68
C LEU A 2 -10.38 -10.85 -34.65
N VAL A 3 -9.08 -10.84 -34.97
CA VAL A 3 -8.47 -11.86 -35.84
C VAL A 3 -8.12 -13.10 -35.00
N ILE A 4 -8.47 -14.28 -35.49
CA ILE A 4 -8.12 -15.55 -34.89
C ILE A 4 -7.31 -16.34 -35.90
N ASN A 5 -5.98 -16.28 -35.79
CA ASN A 5 -5.08 -16.99 -36.72
C ASN A 5 -4.94 -18.49 -36.35
N ASN A 6 -4.98 -18.78 -35.05
CA ASN A 6 -4.91 -20.14 -34.53
C ASN A 6 -6.08 -20.39 -33.58
N ARG A 7 -6.97 -21.28 -34.01
CA ARG A 7 -8.19 -21.62 -33.23
C ARG A 7 -7.84 -22.32 -31.91
N ASP A 8 -6.90 -23.23 -31.94
CA ASP A 8 -6.55 -24.03 -30.76
C ASP A 8 -5.89 -23.14 -29.69
N TYR A 9 -5.01 -22.25 -30.09
CA TYR A 9 -4.45 -21.23 -29.22
C TYR A 9 -5.53 -20.33 -28.63
N ALA A 10 -6.48 -19.89 -29.43
CA ALA A 10 -7.58 -19.03 -28.96
C ALA A 10 -8.45 -19.76 -27.91
N LEU A 11 -8.73 -21.04 -28.13
CA LEU A 11 -9.46 -21.87 -27.17
C LEU A 11 -8.69 -22.07 -25.86
N GLU A 12 -7.40 -22.35 -25.96
CA GLU A 12 -6.52 -22.49 -24.77
C GLU A 12 -6.48 -21.18 -23.98
N ALA A 13 -6.23 -20.05 -24.63
CA ALA A 13 -6.22 -18.75 -24.00
C ALA A 13 -7.54 -18.44 -23.28
N LEU A 14 -8.67 -18.70 -23.93
CA LEU A 14 -10.02 -18.47 -23.36
C LEU A 14 -10.43 -19.52 -22.30
N SER A 15 -9.83 -20.70 -22.29
CA SER A 15 -10.02 -21.68 -21.22
C SER A 15 -9.26 -21.32 -19.95
N SER A 16 -8.13 -20.61 -20.09
CA SER A 16 -7.27 -20.17 -18.99
C SER A 16 -7.67 -18.79 -18.45
N ILE A 17 -8.19 -17.92 -19.33
CA ILE A 17 -8.59 -16.55 -19.00
C ILE A 17 -9.99 -16.32 -19.58
N SER A 18 -10.93 -15.90 -18.74
CA SER A 18 -12.30 -15.69 -19.21
C SER A 18 -12.36 -14.72 -20.39
N TYR A 19 -13.34 -14.91 -21.28
CA TYR A 19 -13.61 -13.96 -22.37
C TYR A 19 -13.77 -12.52 -21.86
N TYR A 20 -14.41 -12.37 -20.70
CA TYR A 20 -14.61 -11.06 -20.10
C TYR A 20 -13.28 -10.40 -19.74
N ASP A 21 -12.36 -11.16 -19.16
CA ASP A 21 -11.07 -10.64 -18.71
C ASP A 21 -10.10 -10.40 -19.88
N LEU A 22 -10.08 -11.33 -20.85
CA LEU A 22 -9.14 -11.25 -21.96
C LEU A 22 -9.61 -10.29 -23.05
N VAL A 23 -10.88 -10.32 -23.42
CA VAL A 23 -11.39 -9.52 -24.53
C VAL A 23 -11.98 -8.19 -24.04
N ASN A 24 -12.94 -8.25 -23.10
CA ASN A 24 -13.58 -7.04 -22.59
C ASN A 24 -12.66 -6.19 -21.71
N GLY A 25 -11.75 -6.82 -20.96
CA GLY A 25 -10.82 -6.13 -20.08
C GLY A 25 -9.89 -5.14 -20.80
N TYR A 26 -9.63 -5.35 -22.09
CA TYR A 26 -8.72 -4.49 -22.88
C TYR A 26 -9.40 -3.73 -24.00
N LYS A 27 -10.73 -3.71 -24.06
CA LYS A 27 -11.49 -2.99 -25.10
C LYS A 27 -11.01 -1.56 -25.30
N ASP A 28 -10.95 -0.77 -24.22
CA ASP A 28 -10.59 0.65 -24.31
C ASP A 28 -9.16 0.90 -24.80
N LEU A 29 -8.27 -0.10 -24.77
CA LEU A 29 -6.92 0.02 -25.33
C LEU A 29 -6.91 -0.22 -26.85
N TYR A 30 -7.83 -1.08 -27.32
CA TYR A 30 -7.77 -1.63 -28.69
C TYR A 30 -9.04 -1.42 -29.48
N GLN A 31 -10.04 -0.71 -28.94
CA GLN A 31 -11.24 -0.35 -29.69
C GLN A 31 -11.33 1.16 -29.92
N LYS A 32 -11.85 1.52 -31.07
CA LYS A 32 -12.32 2.85 -31.37
C LYS A 32 -13.75 2.70 -31.93
N ASP A 33 -14.69 3.49 -31.41
CA ASP A 33 -16.10 3.44 -31.81
C ASP A 33 -16.69 1.99 -31.76
N ASP A 34 -16.41 1.25 -30.67
CA ASP A 34 -16.80 -0.15 -30.44
C ASP A 34 -16.26 -1.17 -31.46
N VAL A 35 -15.30 -0.76 -32.29
CA VAL A 35 -14.62 -1.64 -33.26
C VAL A 35 -13.16 -1.82 -32.88
N PHE A 36 -12.70 -3.06 -32.85
CA PHE A 36 -11.28 -3.33 -32.66
C PHE A 36 -10.44 -2.79 -33.82
N ILE A 37 -9.24 -2.31 -33.48
CA ILE A 37 -8.27 -1.85 -34.49
C ILE A 37 -8.02 -2.98 -35.50
N PRO A 38 -7.88 -2.64 -36.81
CA PRO A 38 -7.65 -3.65 -37.83
C PRO A 38 -6.41 -4.50 -37.56
N GLY A 39 -6.52 -5.80 -37.76
CA GLY A 39 -5.42 -6.74 -37.58
C GLY A 39 -5.12 -7.17 -36.14
N LEU A 40 -5.88 -6.70 -35.14
CA LEU A 40 -5.72 -7.17 -33.77
C LEU A 40 -6.08 -8.63 -33.65
N GLY A 41 -5.14 -9.46 -33.19
CA GLY A 41 -5.33 -10.85 -32.89
C GLY A 41 -5.54 -11.13 -31.40
N ILE A 42 -6.05 -12.33 -31.09
CA ILE A 42 -6.20 -12.78 -29.69
C ILE A 42 -4.83 -12.93 -29.01
N GLU A 43 -3.80 -13.18 -29.79
CA GLU A 43 -2.40 -13.32 -29.33
C GLU A 43 -1.90 -12.01 -28.71
N GLN A 44 -2.24 -10.85 -29.33
CA GLN A 44 -1.87 -9.54 -28.78
C GLN A 44 -2.63 -9.22 -27.50
N LEU A 45 -3.92 -9.59 -27.40
CA LEU A 45 -4.69 -9.45 -26.16
C LEU A 45 -4.10 -10.31 -25.04
N PHE A 46 -3.73 -11.55 -25.33
CA PHE A 46 -3.09 -12.45 -24.38
C PHE A 46 -1.72 -11.90 -23.92
N ALA A 47 -0.88 -11.44 -24.86
CA ALA A 47 0.41 -10.82 -24.54
C ALA A 47 0.22 -9.58 -23.64
N THR A 48 -0.80 -8.76 -23.93
CA THR A 48 -1.15 -7.59 -23.10
C THR A 48 -1.60 -8.03 -21.70
N HIS A 49 -2.37 -9.09 -21.60
CA HIS A 49 -2.79 -9.65 -20.31
C HIS A 49 -1.59 -10.13 -19.49
N ILE A 50 -0.69 -10.89 -20.09
CA ILE A 50 0.53 -11.36 -19.40
C ILE A 50 1.41 -10.19 -18.96
N PHE A 51 1.60 -9.19 -19.83
CA PHE A 51 2.33 -7.97 -19.49
C PHE A 51 1.69 -7.23 -18.29
N ASN A 52 0.37 -7.07 -18.32
CA ASN A 52 -0.39 -6.47 -17.22
C ASN A 52 -0.21 -7.23 -15.90
N LYS A 53 -0.27 -8.57 -15.93
CA LYS A 53 -0.05 -9.42 -14.76
C LYS A 53 1.37 -9.32 -14.20
N ASN A 54 2.36 -9.25 -15.07
CA ASN A 54 3.75 -9.07 -14.67
C ASN A 54 3.96 -7.73 -13.95
N ILE A 55 3.41 -6.63 -14.50
CA ILE A 55 3.45 -5.31 -13.83
C ILE A 55 2.74 -5.36 -12.48
N GLN A 56 1.55 -5.96 -12.40
CA GLN A 56 0.83 -6.14 -11.15
C GLN A 56 1.67 -6.89 -10.11
N GLY A 57 2.34 -7.97 -10.51
CA GLY A 57 3.23 -8.75 -9.64
C GLY A 57 4.38 -7.91 -9.06
N VAL A 58 5.03 -7.11 -9.91
CA VAL A 58 6.11 -6.20 -9.49
C VAL A 58 5.59 -5.17 -8.47
N ILE A 59 4.44 -4.56 -8.75
CA ILE A 59 3.86 -3.55 -7.86
C ILE A 59 3.46 -4.14 -6.52
N VAL A 60 2.79 -5.30 -6.50
CA VAL A 60 2.41 -5.98 -5.26
C VAL A 60 3.63 -6.32 -4.41
N LYS A 61 4.70 -6.81 -5.05
CA LYS A 61 5.97 -7.12 -4.37
C LYS A 61 6.57 -5.90 -3.69
N TYR A 62 6.75 -4.80 -4.42
CA TYR A 62 7.40 -3.60 -3.86
C TYR A 62 6.50 -2.84 -2.90
N ALA A 63 5.18 -2.82 -3.13
CA ALA A 63 4.23 -2.28 -2.17
C ALA A 63 4.23 -3.07 -0.86
N GLY A 64 4.41 -4.40 -0.90
CA GLY A 64 4.59 -5.24 0.28
C GLY A 64 5.85 -4.89 1.07
N TYR A 65 6.97 -4.62 0.40
CA TYR A 65 8.19 -4.14 1.08
C TYR A 65 7.99 -2.79 1.72
N ALA A 66 7.36 -1.84 1.03
CA ALA A 66 7.06 -0.52 1.58
C ALA A 66 6.13 -0.59 2.79
N GLU A 67 5.09 -1.43 2.73
CA GLU A 67 4.17 -1.67 3.85
C GLU A 67 4.90 -2.26 5.06
N ASN A 68 5.73 -3.28 4.86
CA ASN A 68 6.47 -3.93 5.94
C ASN A 68 7.48 -2.97 6.57
N SER A 69 8.21 -2.20 5.78
CA SER A 69 9.16 -1.19 6.26
C SER A 69 8.44 -0.13 7.08
N PHE A 70 7.32 0.40 6.58
CA PHE A 70 6.52 1.38 7.29
C PHE A 70 5.99 0.84 8.62
N LYS A 71 5.39 -0.35 8.64
CA LYS A 71 4.89 -0.99 9.86
C LYS A 71 5.99 -1.23 10.89
N THR A 72 7.18 -1.62 10.45
CA THR A 72 8.35 -1.83 11.31
C THR A 72 8.79 -0.52 11.97
N ILE A 73 8.95 0.55 11.18
CA ILE A 73 9.36 1.87 11.68
C ILE A 73 8.30 2.43 12.63
N LEU A 74 7.02 2.38 12.23
CA LEU A 74 5.89 2.83 13.04
C LEU A 74 5.85 2.11 14.39
N SER A 75 6.01 0.78 14.37
CA SER A 75 6.02 -0.06 15.57
C SER A 75 7.16 0.31 16.51
N TYR A 76 8.34 0.53 15.96
CA TYR A 76 9.52 0.92 16.73
C TYR A 76 9.35 2.30 17.40
N VAL A 77 8.86 3.29 16.65
CA VAL A 77 8.63 4.64 17.18
C VAL A 77 7.55 4.62 18.27
N ILE A 78 6.46 3.89 18.07
CA ILE A 78 5.41 3.74 19.07
C ILE A 78 5.95 3.06 20.33
N ALA A 79 6.71 1.97 20.19
CA ALA A 79 7.30 1.28 21.34
C ALA A 79 8.28 2.17 22.11
N LYS A 80 9.13 2.90 21.39
CA LYS A 80 10.14 3.80 21.97
C LYS A 80 9.52 4.99 22.71
N ASN A 81 8.52 5.64 22.12
CA ASN A 81 8.02 6.94 22.59
C ASN A 81 6.75 6.83 23.44
N ILE A 82 6.00 5.73 23.31
CA ILE A 82 4.76 5.52 24.05
C ILE A 82 4.93 4.34 24.99
N SER A 83 4.91 3.10 24.48
CA SER A 83 5.07 1.89 25.29
C SER A 83 5.11 0.63 24.41
N GLU A 84 5.64 -0.46 24.96
CA GLU A 84 5.52 -1.81 24.37
C GLU A 84 4.19 -2.51 24.75
N LYS A 85 3.46 -1.99 25.76
CA LYS A 85 2.22 -2.60 26.24
C LYS A 85 1.01 -2.10 25.48
N GLU A 86 0.19 -3.01 24.97
CA GLU A 86 -1.01 -2.69 24.17
C GLU A 86 -2.02 -1.82 24.92
N THR A 87 -2.11 -1.95 26.23
CA THR A 87 -2.97 -1.11 27.08
C THR A 87 -2.56 0.36 27.07
N GLU A 88 -1.28 0.64 26.80
CA GLU A 88 -0.73 1.99 26.77
C GLU A 88 -0.67 2.53 25.33
N TYR A 89 -0.04 1.80 24.39
CA TYR A 89 0.08 2.32 23.04
C TYR A 89 -1.25 2.32 22.26
N LEU A 90 -2.27 1.61 22.68
CA LEU A 90 -3.62 1.72 22.13
C LEU A 90 -4.52 2.67 22.94
N ASN A 91 -3.97 3.41 23.90
CA ASN A 91 -4.71 4.42 24.63
C ASN A 91 -4.81 5.74 23.83
N PRO A 92 -6.02 6.24 23.52
CA PRO A 92 -6.20 7.47 22.72
C PRO A 92 -5.50 8.70 23.31
N LYS A 93 -5.23 8.74 24.62
CA LYS A 93 -4.54 9.85 25.31
C LYS A 93 -3.10 10.04 24.85
N ASN A 94 -2.48 9.00 24.31
CA ASN A 94 -1.09 9.02 23.83
C ASN A 94 -0.95 9.56 22.40
N TYR A 95 -2.07 9.92 21.76
CA TYR A 95 -2.12 10.44 20.40
C TYR A 95 -2.45 11.94 20.38
N LYS A 96 -2.28 12.56 19.20
CA LYS A 96 -2.58 13.96 18.99
C LYS A 96 -4.06 14.26 19.29
N TYR A 97 -4.30 15.17 20.21
CA TYR A 97 -5.66 15.64 20.51
C TYR A 97 -6.21 16.43 19.32
N SER A 98 -7.49 16.25 19.04
CA SER A 98 -8.24 17.04 18.04
C SER A 98 -9.48 17.65 18.67
N ASN A 99 -9.75 18.92 18.36
CA ASN A 99 -11.01 19.57 18.75
C ASN A 99 -12.23 19.01 17.98
N ASP A 100 -12.00 18.37 16.85
CA ASP A 100 -13.01 17.72 16.03
C ASP A 100 -13.50 16.42 16.69
N LYS A 101 -14.81 16.37 16.97
CA LYS A 101 -15.45 15.21 17.64
C LYS A 101 -15.39 13.96 16.79
N ASP A 102 -15.56 14.08 15.48
CA ASP A 102 -15.58 12.94 14.56
C ASP A 102 -14.18 12.32 14.43
N LYS A 103 -13.14 13.16 14.40
CA LYS A 103 -11.73 12.67 14.41
C LYS A 103 -11.40 11.96 15.71
N ARG A 104 -11.86 12.47 16.87
CA ARG A 104 -11.65 11.76 18.15
C ARG A 104 -12.40 10.43 18.18
N GLN A 105 -13.62 10.37 17.68
CA GLN A 105 -14.38 9.13 17.63
C GLN A 105 -13.75 8.13 16.66
N HIS A 106 -13.29 8.59 15.51
CA HIS A 106 -12.57 7.74 14.53
C HIS A 106 -11.30 7.14 15.15
N LEU A 107 -10.49 7.94 15.84
CA LEU A 107 -9.30 7.44 16.56
C LEU A 107 -9.68 6.35 17.59
N ARG A 108 -10.70 6.60 18.41
CA ARG A 108 -11.15 5.60 19.41
C ARG A 108 -11.59 4.31 18.75
N ASN A 109 -12.38 4.37 17.70
CA ASN A 109 -12.82 3.18 16.97
C ASN A 109 -11.63 2.42 16.38
N LEU A 110 -10.70 3.14 15.73
CA LEU A 110 -9.50 2.56 15.14
C LEU A 110 -8.64 1.81 16.18
N LEU A 111 -8.39 2.43 17.33
CA LEU A 111 -7.59 1.81 18.39
C LEU A 111 -8.33 0.64 19.07
N ASN A 112 -9.66 0.76 19.26
CA ASN A 112 -10.48 -0.35 19.78
C ASN A 112 -10.53 -1.53 18.81
N ASP A 113 -10.67 -1.29 17.52
CA ASP A 113 -10.64 -2.37 16.53
C ASP A 113 -9.25 -3.02 16.44
N THR A 114 -8.19 -2.23 16.63
CA THR A 114 -6.82 -2.76 16.74
C THR A 114 -6.66 -3.60 18.02
N LEU A 115 -7.25 -3.18 19.15
CA LEU A 115 -7.24 -3.93 20.39
C LEU A 115 -7.99 -5.27 20.29
N LYS A 116 -9.10 -5.32 19.53
CA LYS A 116 -9.81 -6.59 19.25
C LYS A 116 -8.89 -7.61 18.58
N LEU A 117 -8.00 -7.19 17.68
CA LEU A 117 -7.03 -8.09 17.05
C LEU A 117 -6.09 -8.74 18.07
N CYS A 118 -5.75 -8.06 19.19
CA CYS A 118 -4.99 -8.66 20.28
C CYS A 118 -5.69 -9.89 20.87
N ASN A 119 -7.03 -9.83 20.97
CA ASN A 119 -7.83 -10.83 21.65
C ASN A 119 -8.39 -11.92 20.72
N GLU A 120 -8.70 -11.56 19.48
CA GLU A 120 -9.48 -12.39 18.55
C GLU A 120 -8.62 -13.06 17.48
N THR A 121 -7.43 -12.54 17.19
CA THR A 121 -6.59 -13.14 16.14
C THR A 121 -6.06 -14.51 16.56
N HIS A 122 -6.13 -15.49 15.68
CA HIS A 122 -5.57 -16.82 15.84
C HIS A 122 -4.21 -16.98 15.18
N ASP A 123 -3.79 -16.00 14.41
CA ASP A 123 -2.51 -16.03 13.70
C ASP A 123 -1.33 -15.87 14.67
N THR A 124 -0.30 -16.67 14.43
CA THR A 124 1.02 -16.46 15.03
C THR A 124 1.69 -15.26 14.34
N PRO A 125 2.46 -14.41 15.05
CA PRO A 125 2.88 -14.55 16.44
C PRO A 125 1.95 -13.92 17.48
N THR A 126 0.89 -13.18 17.11
CA THR A 126 0.04 -12.45 18.08
C THR A 126 -0.62 -13.40 19.09
N SER A 127 -1.21 -14.51 18.61
CA SER A 127 -1.80 -15.52 19.50
C SER A 127 -0.78 -16.15 20.46
N HIS A 128 0.46 -16.36 20.00
CA HIS A 128 1.54 -16.85 20.86
C HIS A 128 1.84 -15.86 21.98
N TYR A 129 2.02 -14.57 21.65
CA TYR A 129 2.31 -13.54 22.65
C TYR A 129 1.18 -13.41 23.67
N ARG A 130 -0.09 -13.38 23.22
CA ARG A 130 -1.26 -13.34 24.10
C ARG A 130 -1.28 -14.50 25.11
N ASN A 131 -0.88 -15.69 24.68
CA ASN A 131 -0.98 -16.90 25.51
C ASN A 131 0.26 -17.13 26.39
N THR A 132 1.41 -16.56 26.06
CA THR A 132 2.69 -16.88 26.69
C THR A 132 3.44 -15.68 27.27
N LYS A 133 3.03 -14.46 26.94
CA LYS A 133 3.64 -13.21 27.39
C LYS A 133 2.63 -12.35 28.14
N ASP A 134 3.12 -11.38 28.87
CA ASP A 134 2.31 -10.44 29.66
C ASP A 134 1.72 -9.30 28.81
N HIS A 135 2.24 -9.10 27.58
CA HIS A 135 1.78 -8.05 26.66
C HIS A 135 2.09 -8.42 25.20
N ILE A 136 1.46 -7.69 24.27
CA ILE A 136 1.65 -7.84 22.83
C ILE A 136 2.30 -6.56 22.27
N PRO A 137 3.63 -6.58 21.97
CA PRO A 137 4.32 -5.40 21.47
C PRO A 137 3.81 -4.93 20.11
N PRO A 138 3.96 -3.62 19.76
CA PRO A 138 3.50 -3.08 18.48
C PRO A 138 4.06 -3.82 17.26
N TRP A 139 5.33 -4.24 17.28
CA TRP A 139 5.97 -4.98 16.18
C TRP A 139 5.42 -6.41 15.97
N ILE A 140 4.71 -6.94 16.96
CA ILE A 140 3.97 -8.20 16.83
C ILE A 140 2.57 -7.93 16.33
N LEU A 141 1.82 -7.02 16.97
CA LEU A 141 0.44 -6.74 16.65
C LEU A 141 0.28 -6.18 15.23
N PHE A 142 1.14 -5.24 14.81
CA PHE A 142 0.99 -4.55 13.52
C PHE A 142 1.24 -5.45 12.31
N LYS A 143 1.75 -6.67 12.49
CA LYS A 143 1.72 -7.68 11.42
C LYS A 143 0.30 -8.04 10.99
N ASN A 144 -0.65 -8.03 11.93
CA ASN A 144 -2.06 -8.35 11.68
C ASN A 144 -2.93 -7.11 11.41
N VAL A 145 -2.42 -5.91 11.68
CA VAL A 145 -3.14 -4.65 11.38
C VAL A 145 -3.03 -4.32 9.90
N SER A 146 -4.13 -3.92 9.27
CA SER A 146 -4.14 -3.58 7.84
C SER A 146 -3.24 -2.38 7.53
N PHE A 147 -2.75 -2.29 6.27
CA PHE A 147 -1.98 -1.12 5.83
C PHE A 147 -2.79 0.18 5.95
N SER A 148 -4.09 0.12 5.72
CA SER A 148 -4.97 1.29 5.92
C SER A 148 -4.99 1.72 7.37
N SER A 149 -5.23 0.79 8.29
CA SER A 149 -5.33 1.09 9.73
C SER A 149 -4.01 1.61 10.28
N THR A 150 -2.86 1.03 9.89
CA THR A 150 -1.55 1.54 10.31
C THR A 150 -1.26 2.94 9.74
N THR A 151 -1.67 3.23 8.51
CA THR A 151 -1.59 4.57 7.93
C THR A 151 -2.48 5.57 8.66
N ASP A 152 -3.66 5.13 9.10
CA ASP A 152 -4.56 5.97 9.90
C ASP A 152 -4.02 6.20 11.32
N ILE A 153 -3.41 5.21 11.97
CA ILE A 153 -2.70 5.40 13.26
C ILE A 153 -1.59 6.46 13.11
N TYR A 154 -0.79 6.40 12.04
CA TYR A 154 0.23 7.41 11.75
C TYR A 154 -0.33 8.84 11.69
N LYS A 155 -1.53 9.05 11.12
CA LYS A 155 -2.16 10.40 11.05
C LYS A 155 -2.34 11.01 12.43
N TYR A 156 -2.64 10.19 13.42
CA TYR A 156 -2.93 10.62 14.79
C TYR A 156 -1.71 10.65 15.71
N LEU A 157 -0.53 10.23 15.25
CA LEU A 157 0.70 10.41 16.03
C LEU A 157 0.93 11.89 16.33
N LYS A 158 1.56 12.16 17.47
CA LYS A 158 2.05 13.48 17.82
C LYS A 158 3.14 13.93 16.84
N THR A 159 3.43 15.22 16.83
CA THR A 159 4.42 15.80 15.89
C THR A 159 5.80 15.20 16.11
N GLU A 160 6.23 15.10 17.37
CA GLU A 160 7.52 14.54 17.76
C GLU A 160 7.69 13.08 17.33
N ASP A 161 6.64 12.26 17.43
CA ASP A 161 6.69 10.87 16.99
C ASP A 161 6.83 10.75 15.45
N LYS A 162 6.17 11.65 14.72
CA LYS A 162 6.32 11.72 13.25
C LYS A 162 7.73 12.15 12.84
N GLU A 163 8.32 13.10 13.56
CA GLU A 163 9.69 13.57 13.33
C GLU A 163 10.71 12.44 13.55
N ASP A 164 10.52 11.64 14.59
CA ASP A 164 11.36 10.44 14.80
C ASP A 164 11.30 9.48 13.60
N MET A 165 10.12 9.30 12.98
CA MET A 165 9.99 8.46 11.78
C MET A 165 10.78 9.03 10.58
N PHE A 166 10.94 10.36 10.45
CA PHE A 166 11.65 10.97 9.32
C PHE A 166 13.11 10.55 9.27
N THR A 167 13.74 10.26 10.40
CA THR A 167 15.10 9.73 10.47
C THR A 167 15.23 8.43 9.69
N TYR A 168 14.29 7.53 9.85
CA TYR A 168 14.28 6.21 9.20
C TYR A 168 13.90 6.27 7.73
N PHE A 169 13.05 7.22 7.34
CA PHE A 169 12.69 7.46 5.94
C PHE A 169 13.64 8.43 5.21
N ARG A 170 14.73 8.85 5.86
CA ARG A 170 15.70 9.83 5.32
C ARG A 170 15.06 11.16 4.89
N LEU A 171 13.92 11.51 5.47
CA LEU A 171 13.24 12.78 5.20
C LEU A 171 13.93 13.97 5.89
N LEU A 172 14.82 13.73 6.84
CA LEU A 172 15.59 14.79 7.50
C LEU A 172 16.53 15.52 6.55
N SER A 173 17.07 14.83 5.54
CA SER A 173 17.95 15.44 4.53
C SER A 173 17.24 16.39 3.55
N VAL A 174 15.90 16.41 3.57
CA VAL A 174 15.12 17.35 2.76
C VAL A 174 15.02 18.68 3.51
N SER A 175 15.92 19.61 3.19
CA SER A 175 16.10 20.86 3.92
C SER A 175 15.07 21.95 3.63
N ASN A 176 14.34 21.87 2.51
CA ASN A 176 13.52 22.96 2.00
C ASN A 176 12.03 22.89 2.39
N ILE A 177 11.63 21.94 3.22
CA ILE A 177 10.24 21.80 3.67
C ILE A 177 10.19 21.59 5.19
N ASP A 178 9.15 22.13 5.82
CA ASP A 178 8.93 21.98 7.26
C ASP A 178 8.47 20.55 7.64
N ASN A 179 8.39 20.26 8.93
CA ASN A 179 8.06 18.94 9.43
C ASN A 179 6.59 18.56 9.16
N GLU A 180 5.67 19.53 9.10
CA GLU A 180 4.29 19.27 8.73
C GLU A 180 4.19 18.87 7.25
N ALA A 181 4.91 19.56 6.37
CA ALA A 181 4.99 19.20 4.96
C ALA A 181 5.62 17.80 4.77
N LYS A 182 6.69 17.47 5.52
CA LYS A 182 7.30 16.13 5.51
C LYS A 182 6.30 15.05 5.92
N ALA A 183 5.52 15.30 6.99
CA ALA A 183 4.50 14.37 7.45
C ALA A 183 3.41 14.14 6.39
N ASN A 184 2.98 15.20 5.70
CA ASN A 184 1.99 15.13 4.63
C ASN A 184 2.53 14.41 3.38
N VAL A 185 3.79 14.62 3.04
CA VAL A 185 4.48 13.91 1.94
C VAL A 185 4.53 12.41 2.23
N LEU A 186 4.97 12.00 3.42
CA LEU A 186 5.00 10.59 3.80
C LEU A 186 3.60 9.97 3.75
N LEU A 187 2.59 10.66 4.29
CA LEU A 187 1.21 10.19 4.25
C LEU A 187 0.69 10.04 2.81
N SER A 188 1.02 10.99 1.93
CA SER A 188 0.64 10.95 0.52
C SER A 188 1.31 9.78 -0.20
N ALA A 189 2.60 9.54 0.04
CA ALA A 189 3.33 8.41 -0.50
C ALA A 189 2.73 7.06 -0.06
N LEU A 190 2.44 6.91 1.24
CA LEU A 190 1.78 5.70 1.77
C LEU A 190 0.41 5.46 1.12
N ASN A 191 -0.39 6.52 0.94
CA ASN A 191 -1.69 6.41 0.28
C ASN A 191 -1.56 6.03 -1.20
N ILE A 192 -0.55 6.54 -1.91
CA ILE A 192 -0.27 6.15 -3.29
C ILE A 192 0.09 4.66 -3.35
N VAL A 193 1.07 4.22 -2.55
CA VAL A 193 1.50 2.81 -2.48
C VAL A 193 0.30 1.90 -2.20
N ARG A 194 -0.53 2.24 -1.21
CA ARG A 194 -1.73 1.49 -0.86
C ARG A 194 -2.72 1.40 -2.02
N LYS A 195 -2.99 2.51 -2.70
CA LYS A 195 -3.92 2.54 -3.85
C LYS A 195 -3.40 1.69 -5.02
N PHE A 196 -2.11 1.80 -5.33
CA PHE A 196 -1.49 0.99 -6.38
C PHE A 196 -1.54 -0.50 -6.03
N ARG A 197 -1.16 -0.86 -4.80
CA ARG A 197 -1.22 -2.25 -4.33
C ARG A 197 -2.63 -2.81 -4.43
N ASN A 198 -3.63 -2.09 -3.91
CA ASN A 198 -5.01 -2.54 -3.97
C ASN A 198 -5.52 -2.65 -5.41
N LYS A 199 -5.16 -1.69 -6.27
CA LYS A 199 -5.53 -1.75 -7.68
C LYS A 199 -4.86 -2.92 -8.39
N ALA A 200 -3.58 -3.18 -8.11
CA ALA A 200 -2.85 -4.29 -8.69
C ALA A 200 -3.40 -5.67 -8.26
N THR A 201 -3.87 -5.80 -7.00
CA THR A 201 -4.41 -7.07 -6.50
C THR A 201 -5.85 -7.36 -6.94
N HIS A 202 -6.66 -6.34 -7.20
CA HIS A 202 -8.10 -6.50 -7.42
C HIS A 202 -8.57 -6.13 -8.83
N ASN A 203 -7.69 -5.68 -9.72
CA ASN A 203 -8.14 -5.18 -11.00
C ASN A 203 -7.37 -5.74 -12.20
N LEU A 204 -8.15 -6.01 -13.26
CA LEU A 204 -7.66 -6.50 -14.53
C LEU A 204 -6.95 -5.41 -15.35
N ASP A 205 -7.42 -4.17 -15.28
CA ASP A 205 -6.95 -3.07 -16.13
C ASP A 205 -5.88 -2.19 -15.47
N PHE A 206 -4.86 -2.79 -14.85
CA PHE A 206 -3.85 -2.02 -14.16
C PHE A 206 -3.05 -1.10 -15.09
N VAL A 207 -2.80 -1.52 -16.31
CA VAL A 207 -2.05 -0.72 -17.32
C VAL A 207 -2.70 0.65 -17.59
N LYS A 208 -4.02 0.73 -17.48
CA LYS A 208 -4.78 2.00 -17.64
C LYS A 208 -4.83 2.84 -16.36
N TYR A 209 -4.47 2.27 -15.23
CA TYR A 209 -4.67 2.96 -13.96
C TYR A 209 -3.83 4.23 -13.87
N ARG A 210 -4.48 5.33 -13.56
CA ARG A 210 -3.85 6.61 -13.21
C ARG A 210 -4.33 7.00 -11.83
N SER A 211 -3.40 7.24 -10.90
CA SER A 211 -3.78 7.67 -9.55
C SER A 211 -4.19 9.14 -9.58
N PRO A 212 -5.38 9.49 -9.08
CA PRO A 212 -5.77 10.90 -8.94
C PRO A 212 -4.81 11.71 -8.05
N LEU A 213 -4.06 11.03 -7.16
CA LEU A 213 -3.08 11.67 -6.29
C LEU A 213 -1.80 12.08 -7.01
N PHE A 214 -1.53 11.56 -8.23
CA PHE A 214 -0.36 11.95 -9.01
C PHE A 214 -0.42 13.43 -9.42
N HIS A 215 -1.60 13.96 -9.72
CA HIS A 215 -1.74 15.36 -10.14
C HIS A 215 -1.51 16.36 -9.00
N SER A 216 -1.83 15.99 -7.76
CA SER A 216 -1.58 16.84 -6.58
C SER A 216 -0.17 16.69 -6.01
N ALA A 217 0.52 15.62 -6.37
CA ALA A 217 1.86 15.30 -5.89
C ALA A 217 2.99 15.73 -6.84
N ASN A 218 2.69 16.10 -8.09
CA ASN A 218 3.69 16.41 -9.11
C ASN A 218 4.70 17.48 -8.66
N HIS A 219 4.29 18.51 -7.91
CA HIS A 219 5.21 19.53 -7.38
C HIS A 219 6.13 19.03 -6.25
N ILE A 220 5.76 17.94 -5.56
CA ILE A 220 6.50 17.41 -4.42
C ILE A 220 7.40 16.25 -4.84
N PHE A 221 6.99 15.46 -5.86
CA PHE A 221 7.68 14.26 -6.31
C PHE A 221 8.79 14.49 -7.34
N GLU A 222 8.77 15.61 -8.06
CA GLU A 222 9.79 15.88 -9.07
C GLU A 222 11.21 15.95 -8.52
N ASN A 223 11.39 16.09 -7.21
CA ASN A 223 12.72 16.33 -6.64
C ASN A 223 13.23 15.35 -5.58
N THR A 224 12.46 14.40 -4.97
CA THR A 224 13.10 13.75 -3.82
C THR A 224 12.62 12.36 -3.39
N LEU A 225 11.38 11.93 -3.51
CA LEU A 225 10.89 10.83 -2.68
C LEU A 225 10.66 9.50 -3.36
N LEU A 226 10.14 9.48 -4.58
CA LEU A 226 9.94 8.21 -5.30
C LEU A 226 11.28 7.56 -5.65
N TYR A 227 12.30 8.36 -5.95
CA TYR A 227 13.65 7.88 -6.22
C TYR A 227 14.29 7.25 -4.99
N THR A 228 14.08 7.83 -3.82
CA THR A 228 14.69 7.34 -2.57
C THR A 228 13.98 6.09 -2.04
N CYS A 229 12.64 6.04 -2.06
CA CYS A 229 11.90 4.87 -1.62
C CYS A 229 12.06 3.66 -2.57
N LEU A 230 12.15 3.88 -3.88
CA LEU A 230 12.33 2.80 -4.86
C LEU A 230 13.79 2.30 -4.92
N LEU A 231 14.79 3.18 -4.72
CA LEU A 231 16.21 2.78 -4.74
C LEU A 231 16.61 1.99 -3.50
N TYR A 232 15.96 2.21 -2.35
CA TYR A 232 16.30 1.51 -1.10
C TYR A 232 15.57 0.17 -0.90
N THR A 233 14.57 -0.14 -1.72
CA THR A 233 13.94 -1.46 -1.77
C THR A 233 14.60 -2.39 -2.78
N SER A 234 15.56 -1.90 -3.59
CA SER A 234 16.40 -2.77 -4.42
C SER A 234 17.46 -3.41 -3.53
N PRO A 235 17.62 -4.74 -3.52
CA PRO A 235 18.81 -5.35 -2.96
C PRO A 235 20.02 -4.73 -3.66
N SER A 236 21.00 -4.26 -2.88
CA SER A 236 22.30 -3.84 -3.41
C SER A 236 22.84 -4.97 -4.28
N PRO A 237 23.29 -4.71 -5.51
CA PRO A 237 24.04 -5.72 -6.23
C PRO A 237 25.25 -6.05 -5.36
N GLU A 238 25.32 -7.30 -4.92
CA GLU A 238 26.49 -7.80 -4.23
C GLU A 238 27.68 -7.63 -5.17
N THR A 239 28.63 -6.82 -4.74
CA THR A 239 29.98 -6.76 -5.31
C THR A 239 30.73 -8.04 -4.95
#